data_c6a584fc102a45525762662d4e09988c
#
_entry.id   c6a584fc102a45525762662d4e09988c
#
_cell.length_a   1.000
_cell.length_b   1.000
_cell.length_c   1.000
_cell.angle_alpha   90.00
_cell.angle_beta   90.00
_cell.angle_gamma   90.00
#
_symmetry.space_group_name_H-M   'P 1'
#
loop_
_entity.id
_entity.type
_entity.pdbx_description
1 polymer ?
#
loop_
_entity_poly.entity_id
_entity_poly.type
_entity_poly.pdbx_seq_one_letter_code
_entity_poly.pdbx_strand_id
1 'polypeptide(L)'
;MLKKKYAQLEFIVLMASLMSIVALAIDALLPALDIIGINIGTTELADNQLLITMIFLGLGIGPLIFGPISDSIGRKPVVYMGFALFIIASFMCINANSLTMMIAGRILQGIGLSAPRTIAIAMIRDVYSGDYMARIMSFITVVFILVPIIAPALGKSVLDHYNWQAIFYIQLVFSALVSIWFWKRQKETLDVSKRIPFSSHIFVDGIKELMKHKATIGYTLISGFIVGSFLVYLSSSQQIFEQQYQLKDEFPYIFALLAISIGTATFLNGTLVLKYGMKKLVSISLYGFFGVSLLYIILFYNGTNPNVTILLIFFGMQFFSIGFLFGNLRALAMKPVGHIAGIAAAITGFISTIMAVPISTYIGRFVEDTALPLFLGFLICAIISIGILIYLKVSIQKTKQ
;
A
#
# COMPACT_ATOMS: atom_id res chain seq x y z
N MET A 1 -27.95 -23.53 9.11
CA MET A 1 -26.95 -22.60 9.66
C MET A 1 -25.53 -22.88 9.15
N LEU A 2 -25.01 -24.10 9.16
CA LEU A 2 -23.65 -24.43 8.72
C LEU A 2 -23.33 -23.99 7.29
N LYS A 3 -24.18 -24.30 6.29
CA LYS A 3 -23.98 -23.90 4.87
C LYS A 3 -23.83 -22.38 4.69
N LYS A 4 -24.58 -21.57 5.45
CA LYS A 4 -24.51 -20.09 5.38
C LYS A 4 -23.21 -19.56 5.98
N LYS A 5 -22.70 -20.20 7.05
CA LYS A 5 -21.44 -19.86 7.69
C LYS A 5 -20.24 -20.21 6.80
N TYR A 6 -20.27 -21.36 6.11
CA TYR A 6 -19.22 -21.75 5.16
C TYR A 6 -19.19 -20.82 3.95
N ALA A 7 -20.34 -20.44 3.39
CA ALA A 7 -20.40 -19.51 2.28
C ALA A 7 -19.86 -18.12 2.63
N GLN A 8 -20.07 -17.67 3.87
CA GLN A 8 -19.51 -16.41 4.35
C GLN A 8 -17.99 -16.49 4.54
N LEU A 9 -17.48 -17.57 5.13
CA LEU A 9 -16.03 -17.77 5.29
C LEU A 9 -15.34 -17.84 3.92
N GLU A 10 -15.93 -18.58 2.98
CA GLU A 10 -15.43 -18.65 1.61
C GLU A 10 -15.37 -17.27 0.94
N PHE A 11 -16.40 -16.45 1.10
CA PHE A 11 -16.42 -15.08 0.60
C PHE A 11 -15.29 -14.23 1.20
N ILE A 12 -15.10 -14.30 2.52
CA ILE A 12 -14.02 -13.57 3.22
C ILE A 12 -12.65 -13.97 2.69
N VAL A 13 -12.38 -15.27 2.59
CA VAL A 13 -11.08 -15.78 2.13
C VAL A 13 -10.86 -15.41 0.66
N LEU A 14 -11.89 -15.49 -0.17
CA LEU A 14 -11.80 -15.12 -1.58
C LEU A 14 -11.50 -13.62 -1.76
N MET A 15 -12.20 -12.71 -1.03
CA MET A 15 -11.93 -11.27 -1.07
C MET A 15 -10.52 -10.94 -0.53
N ALA A 16 -10.11 -11.61 0.53
CA ALA A 16 -8.75 -11.47 1.04
C ALA A 16 -7.70 -11.95 0.03
N SER A 17 -7.94 -13.06 -0.67
CA SER A 17 -7.04 -13.57 -1.70
C SER A 17 -6.90 -12.59 -2.87
N LEU A 18 -7.99 -11.96 -3.32
CA LEU A 18 -7.95 -10.91 -4.35
C LEU A 18 -7.06 -9.73 -3.94
N MET A 19 -7.08 -9.35 -2.66
CA MET A 19 -6.24 -8.27 -2.14
C MET A 19 -4.80 -8.70 -1.94
N SER A 20 -4.58 -9.95 -1.53
CA SER A 20 -3.28 -10.50 -1.16
C SER A 20 -2.32 -10.65 -2.34
N ILE A 21 -2.82 -10.80 -3.57
CA ILE A 21 -1.97 -10.86 -4.76
C ILE A 21 -1.12 -9.59 -4.91
N VAL A 22 -1.66 -8.43 -4.50
CA VAL A 22 -0.91 -7.16 -4.52
C VAL A 22 0.31 -7.23 -3.61
N ALA A 23 0.13 -7.67 -2.36
CA ALA A 23 1.23 -7.79 -1.41
C ALA A 23 2.24 -8.85 -1.88
N LEU A 24 1.77 -10.00 -2.37
CA LEU A 24 2.63 -11.03 -2.93
C LEU A 24 3.46 -10.50 -4.11
N ALA A 25 2.86 -9.71 -5.01
CA ALA A 25 3.55 -9.15 -6.18
C ALA A 25 4.61 -8.10 -5.81
N ILE A 26 4.50 -7.49 -4.65
CA ILE A 26 5.45 -6.51 -4.12
C ILE A 26 6.52 -7.22 -3.28
N ASP A 27 6.08 -7.88 -2.22
CA ASP A 27 6.95 -8.29 -1.12
C ASP A 27 7.77 -9.55 -1.45
N ALA A 28 7.24 -10.47 -2.28
CA ALA A 28 8.01 -11.64 -2.71
C ALA A 28 9.18 -11.30 -3.65
N LEU A 29 9.15 -10.12 -4.27
CA LEU A 29 10.21 -9.67 -5.16
C LEU A 29 11.38 -9.00 -4.41
N LEU A 30 11.16 -8.57 -3.16
CA LEU A 30 12.17 -7.83 -2.39
C LEU A 30 13.53 -8.53 -2.34
N PRO A 31 13.65 -9.85 -2.05
CA PRO A 31 14.95 -10.52 -2.01
C PRO A 31 15.63 -10.65 -3.39
N ALA A 32 14.90 -10.39 -4.48
CA ALA A 32 15.37 -10.58 -5.85
C ALA A 32 15.87 -9.30 -6.52
N LEU A 33 15.71 -8.12 -5.88
CA LEU A 33 15.90 -6.83 -6.55
C LEU A 33 17.29 -6.68 -7.18
N ASP A 34 18.35 -7.06 -6.47
CA ASP A 34 19.71 -6.94 -6.98
C ASP A 34 20.00 -7.93 -8.11
N ILE A 35 19.51 -9.17 -7.97
CA ILE A 35 19.66 -10.20 -9.00
C ILE A 35 18.96 -9.75 -10.29
N ILE A 36 17.77 -9.20 -10.18
CA ILE A 36 17.03 -8.64 -11.31
C ILE A 36 17.82 -7.47 -11.91
N GLY A 37 18.29 -6.54 -11.07
CA GLY A 37 19.05 -5.37 -11.51
C GLY A 37 20.26 -5.77 -12.35
N ILE A 38 21.08 -6.72 -11.87
CA ILE A 38 22.23 -7.26 -12.61
C ILE A 38 21.78 -7.84 -13.96
N ASN A 39 20.69 -8.62 -13.99
CA ASN A 39 20.21 -9.26 -15.22
C ASN A 39 19.67 -8.27 -16.27
N ILE A 40 19.08 -7.16 -15.85
CA ILE A 40 18.54 -6.13 -16.75
C ILE A 40 19.54 -4.99 -17.03
N GLY A 41 20.78 -5.10 -16.47
CA GLY A 41 21.87 -4.17 -16.73
C GLY A 41 21.74 -2.83 -16.00
N THR A 42 21.17 -2.79 -14.79
CA THR A 42 21.20 -1.57 -13.95
C THR A 42 22.62 -1.34 -13.43
N THR A 43 23.02 -0.08 -13.40
CA THR A 43 24.34 0.36 -12.91
C THR A 43 24.28 0.91 -11.50
N GLU A 44 23.10 1.39 -11.07
CA GLU A 44 22.90 1.99 -9.76
C GLU A 44 21.90 1.17 -8.93
N LEU A 45 22.21 0.95 -7.67
CA LEU A 45 21.32 0.25 -6.73
C LEU A 45 19.98 0.94 -6.55
N ALA A 46 19.98 2.27 -6.64
CA ALA A 46 18.77 3.09 -6.58
C ALA A 46 17.78 2.77 -7.72
N ASP A 47 18.26 2.31 -8.88
CA ASP A 47 17.41 1.89 -9.99
C ASP A 47 16.60 0.63 -9.66
N ASN A 48 17.16 -0.28 -8.84
CA ASN A 48 16.46 -1.50 -8.41
C ASN A 48 15.25 -1.17 -7.54
N GLN A 49 15.30 -0.07 -6.77
CA GLN A 49 14.19 0.41 -5.95
C GLN A 49 12.97 0.81 -6.80
N LEU A 50 13.18 1.22 -8.07
CA LEU A 50 12.09 1.56 -9.00
C LEU A 50 11.18 0.37 -9.28
N LEU A 51 11.68 -0.86 -9.19
CA LEU A 51 10.88 -2.07 -9.36
C LEU A 51 9.74 -2.16 -8.32
N ILE A 52 9.95 -1.60 -7.15
CA ILE A 52 8.94 -1.55 -6.08
C ILE A 52 8.10 -0.28 -6.18
N THR A 53 8.72 0.88 -6.40
CA THR A 53 7.99 2.15 -6.44
C THR A 53 7.04 2.26 -7.62
N MET A 54 7.40 1.72 -8.78
CA MET A 54 6.60 1.86 -10.00
C MET A 54 5.34 0.99 -10.02
N ILE A 55 5.31 -0.14 -9.31
CA ILE A 55 4.06 -0.89 -9.16
C ILE A 55 3.04 -0.10 -8.32
N PHE A 56 3.51 0.67 -7.32
CA PHE A 56 2.63 1.57 -6.55
C PHE A 56 2.05 2.68 -7.43
N LEU A 57 2.82 3.23 -8.37
CA LEU A 57 2.27 4.20 -9.34
C LEU A 57 1.08 3.60 -10.08
N GLY A 58 1.22 2.37 -10.57
CA GLY A 58 0.11 1.65 -11.21
C GLY A 58 -1.08 1.42 -10.28
N LEU A 59 -0.82 1.03 -9.03
CA LEU A 59 -1.85 0.85 -7.99
C LEU A 59 -2.60 2.15 -7.65
N GLY A 60 -1.96 3.31 -7.81
CA GLY A 60 -2.59 4.62 -7.65
C GLY A 60 -3.47 4.99 -8.85
N ILE A 61 -3.01 4.75 -10.06
CA ILE A 61 -3.72 5.08 -11.31
C ILE A 61 -4.94 4.16 -11.51
N GLY A 62 -4.78 2.87 -11.28
CA GLY A 62 -5.77 1.86 -11.63
C GLY A 62 -7.17 2.05 -11.05
N PRO A 63 -7.35 2.46 -9.77
CA PRO A 63 -8.68 2.72 -9.20
C PRO A 63 -9.45 3.82 -9.92
N LEU A 64 -8.76 4.81 -10.50
CA LEU A 64 -9.40 5.85 -11.32
C LEU A 64 -10.01 5.26 -12.60
N ILE A 65 -9.41 4.21 -13.14
CA ILE A 65 -9.88 3.55 -14.35
C ILE A 65 -10.96 2.53 -13.99
N PHE A 66 -10.62 1.59 -13.11
CA PHE A 66 -11.46 0.42 -12.85
C PHE A 66 -12.65 0.69 -11.93
N GLY A 67 -12.59 1.71 -11.07
CA GLY A 67 -13.71 2.11 -10.22
C GLY A 67 -14.98 2.41 -11.04
N PRO A 68 -14.97 3.48 -11.85
CA PRO A 68 -16.12 3.86 -12.66
C PRO A 68 -16.53 2.82 -13.73
N ILE A 69 -15.56 2.11 -14.32
CA ILE A 69 -15.87 1.02 -15.24
C ILE A 69 -16.67 -0.06 -14.52
N SER A 70 -16.30 -0.41 -13.28
CA SER A 70 -17.01 -1.44 -12.52
C SER A 70 -18.43 -1.03 -12.08
N ASP A 71 -18.64 0.27 -11.86
CA ASP A 71 -19.96 0.83 -11.56
C ASP A 71 -20.88 0.80 -12.81
N SER A 72 -20.29 0.75 -14.01
CA SER A 72 -21.01 0.73 -15.28
C SER A 72 -21.29 -0.68 -15.78
N ILE A 73 -20.28 -1.55 -15.88
CA ILE A 73 -20.43 -2.87 -16.50
C ILE A 73 -20.58 -4.01 -15.50
N GLY A 74 -20.37 -3.75 -14.21
CA GLY A 74 -20.40 -4.74 -13.13
C GLY A 74 -19.02 -5.05 -12.56
N ARG A 75 -19.00 -5.70 -11.41
CA ARG A 75 -17.77 -5.98 -10.62
C ARG A 75 -16.91 -7.07 -11.26
N LYS A 76 -17.55 -8.19 -11.62
CA LYS A 76 -16.85 -9.37 -12.13
C LYS A 76 -16.05 -9.12 -13.42
N PRO A 77 -16.60 -8.49 -14.46
CA PRO A 77 -15.86 -8.23 -15.70
C PRO A 77 -14.56 -7.45 -15.43
N VAL A 78 -14.60 -6.47 -14.52
CA VAL A 78 -13.46 -5.61 -14.23
C VAL A 78 -12.36 -6.36 -13.48
N VAL A 79 -12.70 -7.30 -12.59
CA VAL A 79 -11.71 -8.18 -11.95
C VAL A 79 -10.95 -9.00 -13.00
N TYR A 80 -11.65 -9.54 -14.02
CA TYR A 80 -11.00 -10.30 -15.10
C TYR A 80 -10.14 -9.41 -15.99
N MET A 81 -10.59 -8.19 -16.30
CA MET A 81 -9.75 -7.22 -17.02
C MET A 81 -8.46 -6.92 -16.28
N GLY A 82 -8.55 -6.74 -14.96
CA GLY A 82 -7.37 -6.54 -14.11
C GLY A 82 -6.42 -7.72 -14.11
N PHE A 83 -6.93 -8.95 -13.96
CA PHE A 83 -6.11 -10.15 -14.04
C PHE A 83 -5.48 -10.36 -15.43
N ALA A 84 -6.22 -10.12 -16.50
CA ALA A 84 -5.68 -10.21 -17.86
C ALA A 84 -4.50 -9.24 -18.05
N LEU A 85 -4.67 -7.98 -17.62
CA LEU A 85 -3.59 -6.99 -17.68
C LEU A 85 -2.40 -7.38 -16.80
N PHE A 86 -2.65 -7.90 -15.59
CA PHE A 86 -1.60 -8.38 -14.69
C PHE A 86 -0.80 -9.53 -15.31
N ILE A 87 -1.47 -10.49 -15.96
CA ILE A 87 -0.83 -11.62 -16.63
C ILE A 87 0.07 -11.13 -17.77
N ILE A 88 -0.45 -10.26 -18.65
CA ILE A 88 0.32 -9.68 -19.76
C ILE A 88 1.55 -8.93 -19.22
N ALA A 89 1.35 -8.09 -18.22
CA ALA A 89 2.43 -7.32 -17.61
C ALA A 89 3.47 -8.19 -16.90
N SER A 90 3.04 -9.30 -16.30
CA SER A 90 3.96 -10.27 -15.67
C SER A 90 4.84 -10.96 -16.71
N PHE A 91 4.30 -11.36 -17.86
CA PHE A 91 5.11 -11.88 -18.96
C PHE A 91 6.07 -10.83 -19.53
N MET A 92 5.67 -9.56 -19.56
CA MET A 92 6.56 -8.45 -19.90
C MET A 92 7.74 -8.34 -18.93
N CYS A 93 7.48 -8.43 -17.61
CA CYS A 93 8.53 -8.42 -16.59
C CYS A 93 9.46 -9.64 -16.71
N ILE A 94 8.92 -10.85 -16.91
CA ILE A 94 9.70 -12.10 -17.05
C ILE A 94 10.71 -12.00 -18.20
N ASN A 95 10.33 -11.36 -19.30
CA ASN A 95 11.15 -11.20 -20.50
C ASN A 95 11.88 -9.85 -20.57
N ALA A 96 11.87 -9.07 -19.48
CA ALA A 96 12.52 -7.77 -19.46
C ALA A 96 14.06 -7.93 -19.56
N ASN A 97 14.65 -7.21 -20.49
CA ASN A 97 16.10 -7.13 -20.73
C ASN A 97 16.63 -5.70 -20.51
N SER A 98 15.81 -4.81 -20.00
CA SER A 98 16.17 -3.43 -19.68
C SER A 98 15.33 -2.90 -18.54
N LEU A 99 15.86 -1.91 -17.80
CA LEU A 99 15.17 -1.23 -16.73
C LEU A 99 13.85 -0.61 -17.21
N THR A 100 13.85 0.02 -18.38
CA THR A 100 12.64 0.67 -18.95
C THR A 100 11.51 -0.34 -19.18
N MET A 101 11.83 -1.52 -19.73
CA MET A 101 10.84 -2.58 -19.96
C MET A 101 10.32 -3.12 -18.63
N MET A 102 11.20 -3.32 -17.65
CA MET A 102 10.81 -3.76 -16.30
C MET A 102 9.90 -2.75 -15.63
N ILE A 103 10.25 -1.45 -15.62
CA ILE A 103 9.44 -0.36 -15.07
C ILE A 103 8.05 -0.32 -15.71
N ALA A 104 7.98 -0.36 -17.04
CA ALA A 104 6.70 -0.37 -17.75
C ALA A 104 5.84 -1.59 -17.34
N GLY A 105 6.45 -2.77 -17.27
CA GLY A 105 5.80 -3.98 -16.77
C GLY A 105 5.28 -3.83 -15.35
N ARG A 106 6.05 -3.25 -14.44
CA ARG A 106 5.67 -3.03 -13.03
C ARG A 106 4.50 -2.04 -12.91
N ILE A 107 4.50 -0.96 -13.69
CA ILE A 107 3.37 -0.01 -13.72
C ILE A 107 2.10 -0.73 -14.21
N LEU A 108 2.19 -1.48 -15.30
CA LEU A 108 1.04 -2.25 -15.83
C LEU A 108 0.56 -3.33 -14.87
N GLN A 109 1.47 -4.04 -14.17
CA GLN A 109 1.11 -4.96 -13.09
C GLN A 109 0.32 -4.25 -11.98
N GLY A 110 0.78 -3.06 -11.55
CA GLY A 110 0.10 -2.25 -10.55
C GLY A 110 -1.29 -1.82 -11.00
N ILE A 111 -1.44 -1.36 -12.24
CA ILE A 111 -2.75 -1.03 -12.83
C ILE A 111 -3.64 -2.27 -12.80
N GLY A 112 -3.17 -3.41 -13.30
CA GLY A 112 -3.94 -4.66 -13.36
C GLY A 112 -4.39 -5.13 -11.97
N LEU A 113 -3.48 -5.17 -10.98
CA LEU A 113 -3.77 -5.60 -9.62
C LEU A 113 -4.66 -4.63 -8.82
N SER A 114 -4.73 -3.38 -9.23
CA SER A 114 -5.63 -2.41 -8.61
C SER A 114 -7.11 -2.81 -8.77
N ALA A 115 -7.47 -3.47 -9.88
CA ALA A 115 -8.84 -3.91 -10.14
C ALA A 115 -9.32 -4.94 -9.10
N PRO A 116 -8.72 -6.14 -8.95
CA PRO A 116 -9.16 -7.10 -7.95
C PRO A 116 -9.16 -6.52 -6.53
N ARG A 117 -8.17 -5.68 -6.17
CA ARG A 117 -8.10 -5.03 -4.86
C ARG A 117 -9.26 -4.06 -4.62
N THR A 118 -9.51 -3.15 -5.55
CA THR A 118 -10.55 -2.12 -5.41
C THR A 118 -11.95 -2.74 -5.47
N ILE A 119 -12.14 -3.69 -6.38
CA ILE A 119 -13.42 -4.35 -6.59
C ILE A 119 -13.77 -5.29 -5.43
N ALA A 120 -12.80 -5.96 -4.80
CA ALA A 120 -13.05 -6.73 -3.58
C ALA A 120 -13.72 -5.86 -2.50
N ILE A 121 -13.19 -4.63 -2.26
CA ILE A 121 -13.78 -3.69 -1.31
C ILE A 121 -15.18 -3.25 -1.76
N ALA A 122 -15.40 -3.01 -3.05
CA ALA A 122 -16.71 -2.65 -3.59
C ALA A 122 -17.73 -3.78 -3.40
N MET A 123 -17.36 -5.04 -3.71
CA MET A 123 -18.22 -6.21 -3.49
C MET A 123 -18.59 -6.42 -2.03
N ILE A 124 -17.67 -6.16 -1.10
CA ILE A 124 -17.97 -6.23 0.34
C ILE A 124 -19.03 -5.19 0.70
N ARG A 125 -18.95 -3.97 0.17
CA ARG A 125 -19.95 -2.90 0.40
C ARG A 125 -21.29 -3.20 -0.28
N ASP A 126 -21.28 -3.89 -1.41
CA ASP A 126 -22.50 -4.28 -2.11
C ASP A 126 -23.30 -5.32 -1.31
N VAL A 127 -22.61 -6.20 -0.54
CA VAL A 127 -23.21 -7.33 0.20
C VAL A 127 -23.45 -7.02 1.67
N TYR A 128 -22.62 -6.18 2.30
CA TYR A 128 -22.65 -5.92 3.73
C TYR A 128 -22.68 -4.41 4.02
N SER A 129 -23.29 -4.03 5.14
CA SER A 129 -23.38 -2.64 5.62
C SER A 129 -23.17 -2.54 7.13
N GLY A 130 -22.90 -1.32 7.62
CA GLY A 130 -22.78 -1.02 9.05
C GLY A 130 -21.69 -1.83 9.77
N ASP A 131 -21.94 -2.18 11.02
CA ASP A 131 -21.01 -2.88 11.90
C ASP A 131 -20.62 -4.25 11.38
N TYR A 132 -21.51 -4.91 10.66
CA TYR A 132 -21.25 -6.21 10.08
C TYR A 132 -20.23 -6.13 8.94
N MET A 133 -20.31 -5.10 8.10
CA MET A 133 -19.29 -4.81 7.09
C MET A 133 -17.92 -4.55 7.74
N ALA A 134 -17.88 -3.77 8.81
CA ALA A 134 -16.65 -3.48 9.54
C ALA A 134 -16.00 -4.77 10.08
N ARG A 135 -16.81 -5.70 10.61
CA ARG A 135 -16.35 -7.01 11.06
C ARG A 135 -15.75 -7.85 9.92
N ILE A 136 -16.42 -7.91 8.76
CA ILE A 136 -15.92 -8.63 7.58
C ILE A 136 -14.59 -8.03 7.10
N MET A 137 -14.51 -6.71 7.00
CA MET A 137 -13.28 -6.00 6.64
C MET A 137 -12.13 -6.29 7.60
N SER A 138 -12.40 -6.40 8.90
CA SER A 138 -11.38 -6.75 9.90
C SER A 138 -10.81 -8.15 9.65
N PHE A 139 -11.63 -9.14 9.35
CA PHE A 139 -11.14 -10.50 9.02
C PHE A 139 -10.29 -10.50 7.75
N ILE A 140 -10.71 -9.78 6.72
CA ILE A 140 -9.96 -9.65 5.47
C ILE A 140 -8.61 -8.97 5.72
N THR A 141 -8.58 -7.93 6.56
CA THR A 141 -7.36 -7.22 6.93
C THR A 141 -6.38 -8.14 7.67
N VAL A 142 -6.86 -8.99 8.57
CA VAL A 142 -6.00 -9.99 9.26
C VAL A 142 -5.34 -10.93 8.26
N VAL A 143 -6.10 -11.48 7.31
CA VAL A 143 -5.54 -12.35 6.27
C VAL A 143 -4.55 -11.59 5.38
N PHE A 144 -4.87 -10.34 5.02
CA PHE A 144 -3.99 -9.49 4.22
C PHE A 144 -2.65 -9.21 4.92
N ILE A 145 -2.63 -8.96 6.25
CA ILE A 145 -1.40 -8.69 7.01
C ILE A 145 -0.47 -9.91 7.05
N LEU A 146 -1.00 -11.14 6.94
CA LEU A 146 -0.17 -12.34 6.91
C LEU A 146 0.70 -12.43 5.65
N VAL A 147 0.28 -11.83 4.54
CA VAL A 147 1.00 -11.94 3.26
C VAL A 147 2.35 -11.22 3.29
N PRO A 148 2.49 -9.95 3.71
CA PRO A 148 3.79 -9.31 3.88
C PRO A 148 4.74 -10.05 4.84
N ILE A 149 4.20 -10.79 5.81
CA ILE A 149 5.01 -11.60 6.73
C ILE A 149 5.64 -12.81 6.01
N ILE A 150 4.89 -13.42 5.09
CA ILE A 150 5.28 -14.69 4.44
C ILE A 150 5.95 -14.46 3.08
N ALA A 151 5.55 -13.41 2.35
CA ALA A 151 5.94 -13.22 0.97
C ALA A 151 7.46 -13.06 0.73
N PRO A 152 8.23 -12.30 1.54
CA PRO A 152 9.68 -12.24 1.36
C PRO A 152 10.36 -13.58 1.60
N ALA A 153 9.91 -14.37 2.59
CA ALA A 153 10.43 -15.72 2.85
C ALA A 153 10.14 -16.67 1.70
N LEU A 154 8.95 -16.57 1.10
CA LEU A 154 8.60 -17.32 -0.10
C LEU A 154 9.48 -16.91 -1.28
N GLY A 155 9.67 -15.61 -1.49
CA GLY A 155 10.55 -15.08 -2.53
C GLY A 155 11.99 -15.59 -2.40
N LYS A 156 12.54 -15.53 -1.18
CA LYS A 156 13.89 -16.06 -0.88
C LYS A 156 13.95 -17.56 -1.13
N SER A 157 13.01 -18.34 -0.63
CA SER A 157 12.98 -19.80 -0.85
C SER A 157 12.93 -20.15 -2.33
N VAL A 158 12.24 -19.36 -3.15
CA VAL A 158 12.22 -19.55 -4.61
C VAL A 158 13.59 -19.25 -5.21
N LEU A 159 14.25 -18.17 -4.79
CA LEU A 159 15.59 -17.82 -5.27
C LEU A 159 16.67 -18.83 -4.89
N ASP A 160 16.54 -19.46 -3.75
CA ASP A 160 17.50 -20.48 -3.29
C ASP A 160 17.48 -21.76 -4.16
N HIS A 161 16.40 -22.00 -4.93
CA HIS A 161 16.20 -23.20 -5.74
C HIS A 161 16.02 -22.93 -7.24
N TYR A 162 15.63 -21.72 -7.61
CA TYR A 162 15.26 -21.33 -8.96
C TYR A 162 15.80 -19.92 -9.28
N ASN A 163 15.51 -19.44 -10.48
CA ASN A 163 15.81 -18.08 -10.91
C ASN A 163 14.75 -17.07 -10.44
N TRP A 164 15.05 -15.78 -10.57
CA TRP A 164 14.13 -14.69 -10.16
C TRP A 164 12.81 -14.69 -10.96
N GLN A 165 12.80 -15.17 -12.20
CA GLN A 165 11.61 -15.29 -13.03
C GLN A 165 10.57 -16.22 -12.39
N ALA A 166 11.02 -17.22 -11.64
CA ALA A 166 10.14 -18.16 -10.95
C ALA A 166 9.21 -17.47 -9.94
N ILE A 167 9.62 -16.33 -9.36
CA ILE A 167 8.77 -15.52 -8.46
C ILE A 167 7.55 -15.01 -9.23
N PHE A 168 7.73 -14.51 -10.45
CA PHE A 168 6.60 -14.08 -11.29
C PHE A 168 5.72 -15.25 -11.70
N TYR A 169 6.28 -16.41 -12.02
CA TYR A 169 5.47 -17.60 -12.34
C TYR A 169 4.60 -18.05 -11.16
N ILE A 170 5.12 -18.01 -9.93
CA ILE A 170 4.33 -18.31 -8.72
C ILE A 170 3.18 -17.30 -8.56
N GLN A 171 3.43 -16.02 -8.77
CA GLN A 171 2.39 -14.98 -8.76
C GLN A 171 1.33 -15.23 -9.84
N LEU A 172 1.73 -15.62 -11.04
CA LEU A 172 0.82 -15.98 -12.13
C LEU A 172 -0.03 -17.21 -11.78
N VAL A 173 0.57 -18.27 -11.24
CA VAL A 173 -0.17 -19.47 -10.82
C VAL A 173 -1.17 -19.12 -9.71
N PHE A 174 -0.75 -18.36 -8.70
CA PHE A 174 -1.65 -17.94 -7.62
C PHE A 174 -2.80 -17.07 -8.15
N SER A 175 -2.52 -16.11 -9.03
CA SER A 175 -3.54 -15.27 -9.64
C SER A 175 -4.53 -16.07 -10.51
N ALA A 176 -4.05 -17.07 -11.25
CA ALA A 176 -4.88 -17.95 -12.03
C ALA A 176 -5.80 -18.81 -11.15
N LEU A 177 -5.28 -19.39 -10.07
CA LEU A 177 -6.06 -20.16 -9.10
C LEU A 177 -7.15 -19.30 -8.45
N VAL A 178 -6.80 -18.09 -8.00
CA VAL A 178 -7.77 -17.14 -7.42
C VAL A 178 -8.81 -16.70 -8.45
N SER A 179 -8.38 -16.44 -9.70
CA SER A 179 -9.30 -16.06 -10.79
C SER A 179 -10.30 -17.17 -11.13
N ILE A 180 -9.85 -18.44 -11.21
CA ILE A 180 -10.72 -19.60 -11.44
C ILE A 180 -11.67 -19.79 -10.26
N TRP A 181 -11.18 -19.68 -9.03
CA TRP A 181 -12.02 -19.77 -7.84
C TRP A 181 -13.09 -18.66 -7.84
N PHE A 182 -12.68 -17.41 -8.09
CA PHE A 182 -13.57 -16.26 -8.22
C PHE A 182 -14.63 -16.49 -9.33
N TRP A 183 -14.22 -17.01 -10.48
CA TRP A 183 -15.13 -17.31 -11.57
C TRP A 183 -16.22 -18.33 -11.17
N LYS A 184 -15.82 -19.42 -10.53
CA LYS A 184 -16.74 -20.53 -10.18
C LYS A 184 -17.67 -20.19 -9.01
N ARG A 185 -17.20 -19.40 -8.04
CA ARG A 185 -17.87 -19.23 -6.75
C ARG A 185 -18.50 -17.87 -6.53
N GLN A 186 -17.91 -16.83 -7.09
CA GLN A 186 -18.41 -15.46 -6.88
C GLN A 186 -19.47 -15.11 -7.93
N LYS A 187 -20.63 -14.67 -7.43
CA LYS A 187 -21.69 -14.08 -8.27
C LYS A 187 -21.44 -12.56 -8.41
N GLU A 188 -22.02 -11.97 -9.47
CA GLU A 188 -22.07 -10.51 -9.58
C GLU A 188 -22.79 -9.91 -8.38
N THR A 189 -22.24 -8.85 -7.80
CA THR A 189 -22.81 -8.19 -6.60
C THR A 189 -23.51 -6.88 -6.93
N LEU A 190 -23.18 -6.25 -8.06
CA LEU A 190 -23.82 -5.02 -8.50
C LEU A 190 -25.07 -5.33 -9.33
N ASP A 191 -26.22 -5.01 -8.76
CA ASP A 191 -27.49 -5.13 -9.47
C ASP A 191 -27.49 -4.27 -10.74
N VAL A 192 -28.07 -4.79 -11.83
CA VAL A 192 -28.15 -4.09 -13.12
C VAL A 192 -28.88 -2.74 -12.97
N SER A 193 -29.89 -2.67 -12.12
CA SER A 193 -30.65 -1.43 -11.84
C SER A 193 -29.83 -0.34 -11.13
N LYS A 194 -28.70 -0.71 -10.51
CA LYS A 194 -27.82 0.21 -9.79
C LYS A 194 -26.59 0.63 -10.60
N ARG A 195 -26.47 0.15 -11.84
CA ARG A 195 -25.34 0.52 -12.70
C ARG A 195 -25.47 1.97 -13.16
N ILE A 196 -24.35 2.68 -13.11
CA ILE A 196 -24.26 4.08 -13.51
C ILE A 196 -23.49 4.15 -14.83
N PRO A 197 -24.02 4.79 -15.89
CA PRO A 197 -23.29 4.95 -17.14
C PRO A 197 -21.92 5.62 -16.91
N PHE A 198 -20.91 5.11 -17.60
CA PHE A 198 -19.57 5.70 -17.51
C PHE A 198 -19.58 7.12 -18.03
N SER A 199 -19.07 8.06 -17.22
CA SER A 199 -18.90 9.45 -17.60
C SER A 199 -17.55 9.97 -17.12
N SER A 200 -16.78 10.58 -18.04
CA SER A 200 -15.50 11.22 -17.69
C SER A 200 -15.68 12.43 -16.77
N HIS A 201 -16.84 13.07 -16.80
CA HIS A 201 -17.16 14.22 -15.93
C HIS A 201 -17.16 13.87 -14.44
N ILE A 202 -17.38 12.59 -14.08
CA ILE A 202 -17.42 12.14 -12.68
C ILE A 202 -16.11 12.45 -11.93
N PHE A 203 -14.97 12.44 -12.65
CA PHE A 203 -13.66 12.79 -12.05
C PHE A 203 -13.53 14.30 -11.84
N VAL A 204 -13.92 15.10 -12.84
CA VAL A 204 -13.86 16.56 -12.75
C VAL A 204 -14.75 17.06 -11.62
N ASP A 205 -15.95 16.52 -11.53
CA ASP A 205 -16.91 16.89 -10.47
C ASP A 205 -16.43 16.37 -9.10
N GLY A 206 -15.86 15.17 -9.05
CA GLY A 206 -15.24 14.63 -7.85
C GLY A 206 -14.08 15.50 -7.35
N ILE A 207 -13.15 15.91 -8.24
CA ILE A 207 -12.05 16.82 -7.88
C ILE A 207 -12.59 18.16 -7.40
N LYS A 208 -13.54 18.77 -8.11
CA LYS A 208 -14.18 20.03 -7.70
C LYS A 208 -14.80 19.90 -6.30
N GLU A 209 -15.48 18.80 -6.02
CA GLU A 209 -16.08 18.55 -4.73
C GLU A 209 -15.02 18.40 -3.63
N LEU A 210 -13.96 17.61 -3.87
CA LEU A 210 -12.87 17.47 -2.92
C LEU A 210 -12.20 18.80 -2.58
N MET A 211 -12.02 19.66 -3.60
CA MET A 211 -11.38 20.98 -3.45
C MET A 211 -12.15 21.94 -2.53
N LYS A 212 -13.45 21.75 -2.35
CA LYS A 212 -14.26 22.54 -1.40
C LYS A 212 -13.93 22.22 0.06
N HIS A 213 -13.32 21.08 0.33
CA HIS A 213 -13.08 20.57 1.68
C HIS A 213 -11.60 20.59 2.07
N LYS A 214 -11.16 21.67 2.75
CA LYS A 214 -9.77 21.81 3.24
C LYS A 214 -9.29 20.60 4.05
N ALA A 215 -10.17 19.98 4.84
CA ALA A 215 -9.85 18.79 5.63
C ALA A 215 -9.51 17.59 4.73
N THR A 216 -10.27 17.34 3.66
CA THR A 216 -10.01 16.28 2.70
C THR A 216 -8.65 16.47 2.04
N ILE A 217 -8.36 17.68 1.54
CA ILE A 217 -7.07 17.99 0.91
C ILE A 217 -5.93 17.80 1.91
N GLY A 218 -6.00 18.41 3.08
CA GLY A 218 -4.92 18.39 4.05
C GLY A 218 -4.61 16.97 4.55
N TYR A 219 -5.63 16.16 4.91
CA TYR A 219 -5.38 14.78 5.33
C TYR A 219 -4.91 13.88 4.18
N THR A 220 -5.29 14.17 2.94
CA THR A 220 -4.77 13.47 1.75
C THR A 220 -3.28 13.77 1.53
N LEU A 221 -2.88 15.04 1.67
CA LEU A 221 -1.47 15.45 1.56
C LEU A 221 -0.62 14.81 2.68
N ILE A 222 -1.08 14.87 3.93
CA ILE A 222 -0.40 14.17 5.04
C ILE A 222 -0.28 12.67 4.72
N SER A 223 -1.35 12.04 4.22
CA SER A 223 -1.31 10.63 3.81
C SER A 223 -0.25 10.38 2.74
N GLY A 224 -0.10 11.28 1.76
CA GLY A 224 0.93 11.18 0.71
C GLY A 224 2.36 11.18 1.28
N PHE A 225 2.66 12.08 2.22
CA PHE A 225 3.97 12.12 2.89
C PHE A 225 4.25 10.86 3.73
N ILE A 226 3.25 10.36 4.46
CA ILE A 226 3.41 9.14 5.30
C ILE A 226 3.52 7.89 4.42
N VAL A 227 2.73 7.78 3.36
CA VAL A 227 2.84 6.68 2.39
C VAL A 227 4.18 6.74 1.68
N GLY A 228 4.66 7.93 1.29
CA GLY A 228 5.98 8.13 0.71
C GLY A 228 7.10 7.68 1.63
N SER A 229 7.06 8.06 2.91
CA SER A 229 8.02 7.61 3.93
C SER A 229 8.03 6.07 4.05
N PHE A 230 6.87 5.43 4.10
CA PHE A 230 6.79 3.97 4.13
C PHE A 230 7.33 3.34 2.86
N LEU A 231 7.04 3.93 1.70
CA LEU A 231 7.49 3.41 0.41
C LEU A 231 9.01 3.52 0.24
N VAL A 232 9.67 4.57 0.78
CA VAL A 232 11.13 4.65 0.85
C VAL A 232 11.70 3.44 1.57
N TYR A 233 11.20 3.14 2.77
CA TYR A 233 11.64 1.96 3.51
C TYR A 233 11.40 0.69 2.70
N LEU A 234 10.20 0.51 2.15
CA LEU A 234 9.84 -0.70 1.43
C LEU A 234 10.77 -0.97 0.25
N SER A 235 11.10 0.07 -0.52
CA SER A 235 11.97 -0.04 -1.69
C SER A 235 13.46 -0.17 -1.34
N SER A 236 13.90 0.37 -0.18
CA SER A 236 15.30 0.33 0.26
C SER A 236 15.60 -0.76 1.30
N SER A 237 14.59 -1.50 1.76
CA SER A 237 14.72 -2.45 2.87
C SER A 237 15.75 -3.56 2.58
N GLN A 238 15.76 -4.10 1.36
CA GLN A 238 16.73 -5.09 0.94
C GLN A 238 18.15 -4.49 0.99
N GLN A 239 18.37 -3.34 0.40
CA GLN A 239 19.66 -2.66 0.39
C GLN A 239 20.18 -2.38 1.81
N ILE A 240 19.29 -1.95 2.72
CA ILE A 240 19.69 -1.72 4.13
C ILE A 240 20.11 -3.04 4.78
N PHE A 241 19.25 -4.05 4.80
CA PHE A 241 19.50 -5.24 5.59
C PHE A 241 20.47 -6.22 4.93
N GLU A 242 20.42 -6.42 3.60
CA GLU A 242 21.30 -7.35 2.92
C GLU A 242 22.67 -6.76 2.60
N GLN A 243 22.76 -5.48 2.20
CA GLN A 243 24.04 -4.88 1.80
C GLN A 243 24.73 -4.15 2.95
N GLN A 244 24.04 -3.22 3.66
CA GLN A 244 24.69 -2.46 4.74
C GLN A 244 24.94 -3.31 5.99
N TYR A 245 24.04 -4.24 6.32
CA TYR A 245 24.16 -5.10 7.51
C TYR A 245 24.56 -6.54 7.23
N GLN A 246 24.67 -6.97 5.96
CA GLN A 246 25.04 -8.34 5.53
C GLN A 246 24.08 -9.42 6.08
N LEU A 247 22.80 -9.10 6.26
CA LEU A 247 21.75 -9.95 6.87
C LEU A 247 20.82 -10.52 5.79
N LYS A 248 21.40 -11.16 4.76
CA LYS A 248 20.63 -11.70 3.63
C LYS A 248 19.67 -12.85 4.04
N ASP A 249 20.12 -13.73 4.93
CA ASP A 249 19.33 -14.87 5.39
C ASP A 249 18.26 -14.46 6.42
N GLU A 250 18.54 -13.43 7.21
CA GLU A 250 17.68 -12.90 8.24
C GLU A 250 16.65 -11.89 7.69
N PHE A 251 16.86 -11.32 6.51
CA PHE A 251 16.02 -10.28 5.94
C PHE A 251 14.52 -10.61 5.93
N PRO A 252 14.07 -11.82 5.53
CA PRO A 252 12.65 -12.14 5.58
C PRO A 252 12.05 -12.11 7.00
N TYR A 253 12.81 -12.52 8.01
CA TYR A 253 12.37 -12.51 9.42
C TYR A 253 12.32 -11.08 9.98
N ILE A 254 13.31 -10.26 9.61
CA ILE A 254 13.34 -8.83 9.95
C ILE A 254 12.13 -8.11 9.36
N PHE A 255 11.86 -8.34 8.07
CA PHE A 255 10.72 -7.76 7.39
C PHE A 255 9.39 -8.17 8.05
N ALA A 256 9.24 -9.46 8.39
CA ALA A 256 8.08 -9.98 9.10
C ALA A 256 7.91 -9.32 10.49
N LEU A 257 8.99 -9.18 11.26
CA LEU A 257 8.98 -8.53 12.57
C LEU A 257 8.46 -7.09 12.48
N LEU A 258 8.95 -6.34 11.50
CA LEU A 258 8.55 -4.96 11.30
C LEU A 258 7.11 -4.83 10.78
N ALA A 259 6.65 -5.76 9.94
CA ALA A 259 5.24 -5.85 9.53
C ALA A 259 4.30 -6.12 10.71
N ILE A 260 4.72 -6.94 11.69
CA ILE A 260 3.99 -7.19 12.93
C ILE A 260 3.82 -5.89 13.74
N SER A 261 4.81 -4.99 13.76
CA SER A 261 4.68 -3.70 14.44
C SER A 261 3.55 -2.85 13.87
N ILE A 262 3.45 -2.74 12.52
CA ILE A 262 2.33 -2.05 11.86
C ILE A 262 1.00 -2.75 12.17
N GLY A 263 0.97 -4.08 12.10
CA GLY A 263 -0.21 -4.90 12.38
C GLY A 263 -0.73 -4.70 13.79
N THR A 264 0.17 -4.71 14.78
CA THR A 264 -0.16 -4.48 16.19
C THR A 264 -0.75 -3.10 16.42
N ALA A 265 -0.12 -2.06 15.87
CA ALA A 265 -0.64 -0.69 15.96
C ALA A 265 -2.02 -0.55 15.30
N THR A 266 -2.21 -1.16 14.13
CA THR A 266 -3.50 -1.17 13.42
C THR A 266 -4.58 -1.89 14.22
N PHE A 267 -4.25 -3.01 14.86
CA PHE A 267 -5.15 -3.75 15.74
C PHE A 267 -5.55 -2.91 16.97
N LEU A 268 -4.58 -2.31 17.65
CA LEU A 268 -4.80 -1.44 18.80
C LEU A 268 -5.61 -0.20 18.42
N ASN A 269 -5.43 0.32 17.20
CA ASN A 269 -6.21 1.45 16.69
C ASN A 269 -7.72 1.16 16.72
N GLY A 270 -8.14 -0.08 16.46
CA GLY A 270 -9.56 -0.46 16.49
C GLY A 270 -10.25 -0.17 17.82
N THR A 271 -9.55 -0.32 18.94
CA THR A 271 -10.07 -0.03 20.29
C THR A 271 -9.79 1.41 20.71
N LEU A 272 -8.58 1.91 20.46
CA LEU A 272 -8.14 3.23 20.92
C LEU A 272 -8.86 4.38 20.18
N VAL A 273 -9.25 4.18 18.93
CA VAL A 273 -9.95 5.19 18.15
C VAL A 273 -11.34 5.51 18.73
N LEU A 274 -12.01 4.52 19.30
CA LEU A 274 -13.30 4.71 19.95
C LEU A 274 -13.16 5.55 21.24
N LYS A 275 -12.04 5.38 21.95
CA LYS A 275 -11.79 6.09 23.23
C LYS A 275 -11.24 7.50 23.02
N TYR A 276 -10.30 7.67 22.08
CA TYR A 276 -9.54 8.92 21.94
C TYR A 276 -9.90 9.73 20.67
N GLY A 277 -10.56 9.10 19.70
CA GLY A 277 -10.92 9.69 18.43
C GLY A 277 -9.76 9.78 17.43
N MET A 278 -10.08 9.73 16.13
CA MET A 278 -9.10 9.72 15.02
C MET A 278 -8.14 10.91 15.06
N LYS A 279 -8.65 12.14 15.30
CA LYS A 279 -7.82 13.37 15.26
C LYS A 279 -6.72 13.35 16.32
N LYS A 280 -7.02 12.87 17.53
CA LYS A 280 -6.04 12.79 18.62
C LYS A 280 -5.00 11.72 18.34
N LEU A 281 -5.42 10.53 17.85
CA LEU A 281 -4.50 9.47 17.49
C LEU A 281 -3.57 9.89 16.35
N VAL A 282 -4.08 10.53 15.29
CA VAL A 282 -3.23 11.08 14.22
C VAL A 282 -2.22 12.07 14.77
N SER A 283 -2.64 12.99 15.64
CA SER A 283 -1.71 13.97 16.21
C SER A 283 -0.60 13.30 17.02
N ILE A 284 -0.96 12.39 17.95
CA ILE A 284 0.02 11.69 18.80
C ILE A 284 1.00 10.89 17.96
N SER A 285 0.49 10.09 17.00
CA SER A 285 1.33 9.25 16.16
C SER A 285 2.23 10.04 15.22
N LEU A 286 1.75 11.21 14.73
CA LEU A 286 2.58 12.08 13.88
C LEU A 286 3.70 12.75 14.67
N TYR A 287 3.45 13.19 15.92
CA TYR A 287 4.49 13.68 16.81
C TYR A 287 5.45 12.56 17.24
N GLY A 288 4.95 11.33 17.43
CA GLY A 288 5.79 10.15 17.70
C GLY A 288 6.72 9.86 16.53
N PHE A 289 6.17 9.84 15.30
CA PHE A 289 6.93 9.63 14.07
C PHE A 289 8.03 10.69 13.90
N PHE A 290 7.71 11.96 14.15
CA PHE A 290 8.67 13.06 14.19
C PHE A 290 9.75 12.86 15.25
N GLY A 291 9.35 12.57 16.50
CA GLY A 291 10.28 12.45 17.63
C GLY A 291 11.26 11.28 17.45
N VAL A 292 10.80 10.15 16.95
CA VAL A 292 11.66 8.99 16.65
C VAL A 292 12.66 9.32 15.55
N SER A 293 12.22 9.99 14.47
CA SER A 293 13.12 10.42 13.38
C SER A 293 14.18 11.39 13.89
N LEU A 294 13.76 12.39 14.68
CA LEU A 294 14.68 13.39 15.24
C LEU A 294 15.70 12.75 16.19
N LEU A 295 15.24 11.85 17.05
CA LEU A 295 16.12 11.15 18.00
C LEU A 295 17.17 10.30 17.26
N TYR A 296 16.78 9.57 16.21
CA TYR A 296 17.72 8.82 15.38
C TYR A 296 18.80 9.72 14.79
N ILE A 297 18.41 10.85 14.21
CA ILE A 297 19.35 11.79 13.61
C ILE A 297 20.30 12.37 14.63
N ILE A 298 19.82 12.78 15.83
CA ILE A 298 20.68 13.30 16.89
C ILE A 298 21.72 12.27 17.35
N LEU A 299 21.33 11.01 17.47
CA LEU A 299 22.23 9.95 17.95
C LEU A 299 23.23 9.48 16.88
N PHE A 300 22.86 9.52 15.60
CA PHE A 300 23.64 8.95 14.48
C PHE A 300 23.97 9.98 13.39
N TYR A 301 24.07 11.27 13.74
CA TYR A 301 24.35 12.38 12.80
C TYR A 301 25.70 12.23 12.06
N ASN A 302 26.63 11.47 12.63
CA ASN A 302 27.93 11.19 12.02
C ASN A 302 27.87 10.20 10.83
N GLY A 303 26.68 9.71 10.48
CA GLY A 303 26.46 8.80 9.34
C GLY A 303 26.87 7.35 9.59
N THR A 304 27.24 6.95 10.81
CA THR A 304 27.52 5.55 11.12
C THR A 304 26.23 4.79 11.41
N ASN A 305 26.07 3.62 10.82
CA ASN A 305 24.94 2.76 11.13
C ASN A 305 25.04 2.24 12.58
N PRO A 306 23.95 2.29 13.37
CA PRO A 306 23.91 1.66 14.70
C PRO A 306 23.97 0.13 14.60
N ASN A 307 24.09 -0.55 15.75
CA ASN A 307 23.83 -1.98 15.80
C ASN A 307 22.43 -2.28 15.25
N VAL A 308 22.28 -3.41 14.55
CA VAL A 308 21.01 -3.80 13.89
C VAL A 308 19.83 -3.81 14.86
N THR A 309 20.03 -4.25 16.10
CA THR A 309 18.97 -4.26 17.12
C THR A 309 18.44 -2.85 17.41
N ILE A 310 19.33 -1.87 17.49
CA ILE A 310 18.96 -0.47 17.69
C ILE A 310 18.17 0.04 16.47
N LEU A 311 18.65 -0.25 15.26
CA LEU A 311 17.95 0.13 14.04
C LEU A 311 16.52 -0.47 13.98
N LEU A 312 16.39 -1.74 14.35
CA LEU A 312 15.10 -2.43 14.40
C LEU A 312 14.14 -1.80 15.42
N ILE A 313 14.65 -1.36 16.57
CA ILE A 313 13.84 -0.61 17.56
C ILE A 313 13.32 0.68 16.95
N PHE A 314 14.18 1.46 16.28
CA PHE A 314 13.77 2.71 15.63
C PHE A 314 12.75 2.47 14.52
N PHE A 315 12.95 1.49 13.64
CA PHE A 315 11.97 1.13 12.62
C PHE A 315 10.66 0.62 13.25
N GLY A 316 10.75 -0.20 14.29
CA GLY A 316 9.58 -0.69 15.02
C GLY A 316 8.71 0.44 15.57
N MET A 317 9.32 1.45 16.19
CA MET A 317 8.62 2.65 16.68
C MET A 317 8.03 3.49 15.55
N GLN A 318 8.76 3.64 14.43
CA GLN A 318 8.25 4.34 13.25
C GLN A 318 7.02 3.63 12.67
N PHE A 319 7.08 2.31 12.50
CA PHE A 319 6.01 1.53 11.91
C PHE A 319 4.81 1.40 12.84
N PHE A 320 5.04 1.37 14.14
CA PHE A 320 3.98 1.48 15.12
C PHE A 320 3.20 2.80 14.96
N SER A 321 3.90 3.92 14.75
CA SER A 321 3.28 5.21 14.45
C SER A 321 2.51 5.19 13.12
N ILE A 322 3.10 4.62 12.06
CA ILE A 322 2.48 4.49 10.74
C ILE A 322 1.18 3.65 10.79
N GLY A 323 1.14 2.58 11.59
CA GLY A 323 -0.03 1.74 11.75
C GLY A 323 -1.27 2.49 12.26
N PHE A 324 -1.09 3.49 13.12
CA PHE A 324 -2.17 4.41 13.52
C PHE A 324 -2.50 5.44 12.44
N LEU A 325 -1.51 5.88 11.66
CA LEU A 325 -1.69 6.96 10.70
C LEU A 325 -2.49 6.53 9.47
N PHE A 326 -2.20 5.37 8.85
CA PHE A 326 -2.79 4.96 7.58
C PHE A 326 -4.32 4.95 7.59
N GLY A 327 -4.93 4.25 8.52
CA GLY A 327 -6.38 4.12 8.60
C GLY A 327 -7.07 5.43 8.96
N ASN A 328 -6.54 6.12 9.97
CA ASN A 328 -7.16 7.33 10.50
C ASN A 328 -7.05 8.52 9.55
N LEU A 329 -5.91 8.70 8.85
CA LEU A 329 -5.76 9.77 7.84
C LEU A 329 -6.75 9.58 6.70
N ARG A 330 -6.88 8.34 6.19
CA ARG A 330 -7.83 8.01 5.13
C ARG A 330 -9.27 8.26 5.57
N ALA A 331 -9.65 7.86 6.77
CA ALA A 331 -10.99 8.09 7.31
C ALA A 331 -11.28 9.57 7.51
N LEU A 332 -10.32 10.37 7.99
CA LEU A 332 -10.46 11.82 8.16
C LEU A 332 -10.56 12.54 6.82
N ALA A 333 -9.81 12.13 5.80
CA ALA A 333 -9.90 12.69 4.45
C ALA A 333 -11.26 12.41 3.81
N MET A 334 -11.83 11.22 4.05
CA MET A 334 -13.10 10.79 3.46
C MET A 334 -14.34 11.33 4.18
N LYS A 335 -14.21 11.77 5.44
CA LYS A 335 -15.34 12.19 6.28
C LYS A 335 -16.21 13.28 5.64
N PRO A 336 -15.67 14.37 5.03
CA PRO A 336 -16.48 15.43 4.44
C PRO A 336 -17.16 15.01 3.12
N VAL A 337 -16.64 14.02 2.41
CA VAL A 337 -17.02 13.62 1.05
C VAL A 337 -17.65 12.23 0.99
N GLY A 338 -18.27 11.80 2.10
CA GLY A 338 -18.89 10.47 2.22
C GLY A 338 -19.97 10.18 1.18
N HIS A 339 -20.67 11.21 0.68
CA HIS A 339 -21.71 11.09 -0.35
C HIS A 339 -21.16 10.69 -1.74
N ILE A 340 -19.86 10.93 -2.00
CA ILE A 340 -19.15 10.50 -3.21
C ILE A 340 -17.99 9.54 -2.87
N ALA A 341 -18.15 8.70 -1.85
CA ALA A 341 -17.06 7.93 -1.23
C ALA A 341 -16.24 7.09 -2.24
N GLY A 342 -16.84 6.53 -3.28
CA GLY A 342 -16.14 5.71 -4.28
C GLY A 342 -15.10 6.51 -5.06
N ILE A 343 -15.55 7.60 -5.69
CA ILE A 343 -14.67 8.46 -6.50
C ILE A 343 -13.69 9.25 -5.62
N ALA A 344 -14.15 9.70 -4.43
CA ALA A 344 -13.28 10.38 -3.49
C ALA A 344 -12.12 9.48 -3.01
N ALA A 345 -12.39 8.21 -2.72
CA ALA A 345 -11.35 7.25 -2.35
C ALA A 345 -10.35 6.99 -3.49
N ALA A 346 -10.82 6.93 -4.73
CA ALA A 346 -9.95 6.77 -5.90
C ALA A 346 -9.05 8.01 -6.10
N ILE A 347 -9.62 9.22 -6.04
CA ILE A 347 -8.87 10.47 -6.24
C ILE A 347 -7.87 10.70 -5.09
N THR A 348 -8.30 10.57 -3.83
CA THR A 348 -7.41 10.77 -2.67
C THR A 348 -6.30 9.72 -2.62
N GLY A 349 -6.61 8.48 -2.96
CA GLY A 349 -5.63 7.40 -3.10
C GLY A 349 -4.60 7.69 -4.20
N PHE A 350 -5.06 8.14 -5.37
CA PHE A 350 -4.19 8.56 -6.48
C PHE A 350 -3.26 9.71 -6.07
N ILE A 351 -3.80 10.79 -5.48
CA ILE A 351 -3.01 11.94 -5.03
C ILE A 351 -1.94 11.47 -4.03
N SER A 352 -2.32 10.67 -3.03
CA SER A 352 -1.36 10.17 -2.05
C SER A 352 -0.25 9.33 -2.69
N THR A 353 -0.58 8.52 -3.69
CA THR A 353 0.39 7.65 -4.36
C THR A 353 1.30 8.42 -5.30
N ILE A 354 0.75 9.38 -6.09
CA ILE A 354 1.56 10.20 -7.01
C ILE A 354 2.53 11.13 -6.25
N MET A 355 2.22 11.46 -5.00
CA MET A 355 3.15 12.14 -4.10
C MET A 355 4.19 11.15 -3.53
N ALA A 356 3.76 9.96 -3.14
CA ALA A 356 4.62 8.98 -2.48
C ALA A 356 5.75 8.47 -3.39
N VAL A 357 5.46 8.24 -4.68
CA VAL A 357 6.44 7.70 -5.64
C VAL A 357 7.67 8.62 -5.79
N PRO A 358 7.55 9.93 -6.12
CA PRO A 358 8.72 10.80 -6.22
C PRO A 358 9.42 11.01 -4.87
N ILE A 359 8.69 11.07 -3.75
CA ILE A 359 9.28 11.14 -2.39
C ILE A 359 10.16 9.91 -2.16
N SER A 360 9.63 8.71 -2.42
CA SER A 360 10.37 7.46 -2.27
C SER A 360 11.59 7.41 -3.19
N THR A 361 11.41 7.70 -4.46
CA THR A 361 12.49 7.65 -5.44
C THR A 361 13.60 8.65 -5.12
N TYR A 362 13.24 9.87 -4.70
CA TYR A 362 14.23 10.90 -4.38
C TYR A 362 15.03 10.55 -3.11
N ILE A 363 14.35 10.21 -2.02
CA ILE A 363 15.03 9.87 -0.75
C ILE A 363 15.83 8.58 -0.90
N GLY A 364 15.27 7.59 -1.59
CA GLY A 364 15.88 6.27 -1.78
C GLY A 364 17.26 6.33 -2.44
N ARG A 365 17.50 7.30 -3.33
CA ARG A 365 18.81 7.52 -3.98
C ARG A 365 19.95 7.81 -3.01
N PHE A 366 19.66 8.33 -1.83
CA PHE A 366 20.67 8.67 -0.82
C PHE A 366 20.87 7.55 0.22
N VAL A 367 20.07 6.47 0.15
CA VAL A 367 20.16 5.33 1.07
C VAL A 367 21.16 4.32 0.50
N GLU A 368 22.45 4.69 0.41
CA GLU A 368 23.52 3.83 -0.12
C GLU A 368 24.24 3.11 1.02
N ASP A 369 25.01 3.84 1.80
CA ASP A 369 25.90 3.28 2.83
C ASP A 369 25.25 3.23 4.22
N THR A 370 24.29 4.11 4.50
CA THR A 370 23.68 4.23 5.82
C THR A 370 22.17 4.46 5.77
N ALA A 371 21.48 4.13 6.87
CA ALA A 371 20.06 4.38 7.02
C ALA A 371 19.74 5.87 7.38
N LEU A 372 20.73 6.72 7.64
CA LEU A 372 20.56 8.11 8.03
C LEU A 372 19.72 8.93 7.04
N PRO A 373 19.94 8.85 5.69
CA PRO A 373 19.14 9.62 4.74
C PRO A 373 17.65 9.25 4.76
N LEU A 374 17.32 8.00 5.07
CA LEU A 374 15.94 7.53 5.20
C LEU A 374 15.26 8.21 6.40
N PHE A 375 15.91 8.28 7.57
CA PHE A 375 15.38 8.97 8.75
C PHE A 375 15.32 10.49 8.55
N LEU A 376 16.24 11.09 7.79
CA LEU A 376 16.14 12.49 7.35
C LEU A 376 14.90 12.72 6.50
N GLY A 377 14.64 11.84 5.54
CA GLY A 377 13.42 11.85 4.74
C GLY A 377 12.16 11.74 5.59
N PHE A 378 12.14 10.83 6.58
CA PHE A 378 11.04 10.70 7.53
C PHE A 378 10.83 12.00 8.33
N LEU A 379 11.90 12.63 8.81
CA LEU A 379 11.82 13.88 9.54
C LEU A 379 11.22 15.01 8.69
N ILE A 380 11.67 15.18 7.44
CA ILE A 380 11.16 16.20 6.53
C ILE A 380 9.66 15.97 6.27
N CYS A 381 9.28 14.73 5.95
CA CYS A 381 7.86 14.36 5.74
C CYS A 381 7.02 14.63 6.99
N ALA A 382 7.55 14.35 8.19
CA ALA A 382 6.89 14.62 9.45
C ALA A 382 6.68 16.12 9.70
N ILE A 383 7.71 16.94 9.48
CA ILE A 383 7.65 18.41 9.67
C ILE A 383 6.57 19.01 8.76
N ILE A 384 6.57 18.65 7.47
CA ILE A 384 5.58 19.14 6.52
C ILE A 384 4.17 18.70 6.94
N SER A 385 4.02 17.42 7.32
CA SER A 385 2.75 16.85 7.78
C SER A 385 2.22 17.52 9.04
N ILE A 386 3.09 17.83 10.01
CA ILE A 386 2.73 18.58 11.23
C ILE A 386 2.30 20.00 10.88
N GLY A 387 3.02 20.67 9.97
CA GLY A 387 2.65 22.00 9.48
C GLY A 387 1.24 22.03 8.88
N ILE A 388 0.93 21.04 8.01
CA ILE A 388 -0.42 20.89 7.44
C ILE A 388 -1.46 20.62 8.55
N LEU A 389 -1.13 19.77 9.53
CA LEU A 389 -2.04 19.46 10.64
C LEU A 389 -2.36 20.69 11.49
N ILE A 390 -1.36 21.53 11.79
CA ILE A 390 -1.52 22.79 12.53
C ILE A 390 -2.40 23.76 11.72
N TYR A 391 -2.12 23.92 10.42
CA TYR A 391 -2.93 24.74 9.53
C TYR A 391 -4.41 24.31 9.53
N LEU A 392 -4.68 23.01 9.46
CA LEU A 392 -6.04 22.48 9.51
C LEU A 392 -6.73 22.79 10.85
N LYS A 393 -6.02 22.66 11.99
CA LYS A 393 -6.57 22.98 13.31
C LYS A 393 -7.00 24.46 13.40
N VAL A 394 -6.15 25.37 12.95
CA VAL A 394 -6.44 26.81 12.97
C VAL A 394 -7.55 27.18 12.00
N SER A 395 -7.53 26.65 10.77
CA SER A 395 -8.54 26.94 9.75
C SER A 395 -9.94 26.47 10.15
N ILE A 396 -10.06 25.29 10.78
CA ILE A 396 -11.37 24.76 11.22
C ILE A 396 -11.92 25.55 12.42
N GLN A 397 -11.05 26.08 13.29
CA GLN A 397 -11.49 26.93 14.41
C GLN A 397 -12.08 28.26 13.92
N LYS A 398 -11.44 28.90 12.90
CA LYS A 398 -11.93 30.16 12.31
C LYS A 398 -13.27 30.02 11.57
N THR A 399 -13.61 28.83 11.08
CA THR A 399 -14.89 28.61 10.37
C THR A 399 -16.06 28.33 11.35
N LYS A 400 -15.76 28.12 12.64
CA LYS A 400 -16.77 27.89 13.69
C LYS A 400 -17.13 29.16 14.50
N GLN A 401 -16.36 30.22 14.35
CA GLN A 401 -16.66 31.59 14.80
C GLN A 401 -17.36 32.37 13.68
#